data_39696333a30fe2c0b50607ab93d06840
#
_entry.id   39696333a30fe2c0b50607ab93d06840
#
_cell.length_a   1.000
_cell.length_b   1.000
_cell.length_c   1.000
_cell.angle_alpha   90.00
_cell.angle_beta   90.00
_cell.angle_gamma   90.00
#
_symmetry.space_group_name_H-M   'P 1'
#
loop_
_entity.id
_entity.type
_entity.pdbx_description
1 polymer ?
#
loop_
_entity_poly.entity_id
_entity_poly.type
_entity_poly.pdbx_seq_one_letter_code
_entity_poly.pdbx_strand_id
1 'polypeptide(L)'
;MINKKKAALLVAALVVLAVAAMIVVFRGQAAGQSPAEPRPQPAVVGRPMADFTLPVYQGGSLTLSSLRGKNVLLLFPRGYAAENYWCTICNYQYAELAALEKARKLRETYNLEILVVFPYTHDVVKAWLEALPGQLESIRATKNPADPAKLDDRGKARMERFRELFPNDHGLEKGEILAPFPILVDGERALSKKLDLFRTEWTGGKVAQNIPSVYIIDAAGVLQFKYIGQSTVDRPGFDYVLKVLDVIRAGR
;
A
#
# COMPACT_ATOMS: atom_id res chain seq x y z
N MET A 1 38.15 15.44 66.48
CA MET A 1 39.09 15.39 65.38
C MET A 1 38.83 14.13 64.54
N ILE A 2 38.31 14.27 63.33
CA ILE A 2 38.08 13.13 62.43
C ILE A 2 39.44 12.64 61.92
N ASN A 3 39.73 11.35 62.13
CA ASN A 3 40.97 10.71 61.72
C ASN A 3 41.12 10.82 60.18
N LYS A 4 42.22 11.44 59.71
CA LYS A 4 42.51 11.68 58.27
C LYS A 4 42.29 10.42 57.38
N LYS A 5 42.55 9.22 57.94
CA LYS A 5 42.29 7.95 57.24
C LYS A 5 40.81 7.65 57.04
N LYS A 6 39.93 8.00 57.99
CA LYS A 6 38.48 7.83 57.85
C LYS A 6 37.89 8.85 56.89
N ALA A 7 38.42 10.07 56.86
CA ALA A 7 37.96 11.06 55.84
C ALA A 7 38.37 10.66 54.41
N ALA A 8 39.58 10.12 54.22
CA ALA A 8 39.97 9.63 52.88
C ALA A 8 39.16 8.43 52.38
N LEU A 9 38.76 7.51 53.27
CA LEU A 9 37.90 6.38 52.94
C LEU A 9 36.47 6.84 52.57
N LEU A 10 35.93 7.84 53.24
CA LEU A 10 34.62 8.42 52.94
C LEU A 10 34.61 9.12 51.57
N VAL A 11 35.65 9.85 51.23
CA VAL A 11 35.79 10.51 49.93
C VAL A 11 35.91 9.47 48.81
N ALA A 12 36.73 8.42 49.00
CA ALA A 12 36.83 7.34 48.02
C ALA A 12 35.52 6.60 47.79
N ALA A 13 34.74 6.32 48.84
CA ALA A 13 33.41 5.68 48.71
C ALA A 13 32.39 6.56 47.96
N LEU A 14 32.42 7.89 48.21
CA LEU A 14 31.55 8.84 47.48
C LEU A 14 31.89 8.94 45.99
N VAL A 15 33.19 8.91 45.66
CA VAL A 15 33.63 8.92 44.25
C VAL A 15 33.21 7.64 43.52
N VAL A 16 33.34 6.48 44.16
CA VAL A 16 32.89 5.20 43.57
C VAL A 16 31.38 5.17 43.36
N LEU A 17 30.59 5.69 44.32
CA LEU A 17 29.13 5.79 44.16
C LEU A 17 28.72 6.77 43.06
N ALA A 18 29.43 7.91 42.94
CA ALA A 18 29.18 8.88 41.88
C ALA A 18 29.49 8.30 40.47
N VAL A 19 30.61 7.56 40.34
CA VAL A 19 30.95 6.88 39.08
C VAL A 19 29.98 5.77 38.75
N ALA A 20 29.53 4.98 39.75
CA ALA A 20 28.53 3.94 39.56
C ALA A 20 27.19 4.53 39.13
N ALA A 21 26.74 5.64 39.76
CA ALA A 21 25.51 6.35 39.36
C ALA A 21 25.63 6.91 37.94
N MET A 22 26.77 7.47 37.55
CA MET A 22 27.00 7.98 36.19
C MET A 22 26.97 6.87 35.14
N ILE A 23 27.51 5.68 35.43
CA ILE A 23 27.47 4.51 34.55
C ILE A 23 26.04 4.00 34.38
N VAL A 24 25.21 4.02 35.44
CA VAL A 24 23.81 3.62 35.39
C VAL A 24 23.01 4.62 34.55
N VAL A 25 23.21 5.92 34.69
CA VAL A 25 22.56 6.97 33.89
C VAL A 25 22.96 6.86 32.41
N PHE A 26 24.27 6.66 32.12
CA PHE A 26 24.73 6.47 30.73
C PHE A 26 24.21 5.18 30.09
N ARG A 27 24.11 4.07 30.84
CA ARG A 27 23.49 2.83 30.33
C ARG A 27 21.97 2.94 30.16
N GLY A 28 21.29 3.72 31.01
CA GLY A 28 19.84 3.98 30.87
C GLY A 28 19.50 4.84 29.64
N GLN A 29 20.38 5.74 29.22
CA GLN A 29 20.18 6.55 28.01
C GLN A 29 20.48 5.80 26.71
N ALA A 30 21.36 4.77 26.75
CA ALA A 30 21.62 3.93 25.59
C ALA A 30 20.51 2.89 25.28
N ALA A 31 19.65 2.60 26.27
CA ALA A 31 18.59 1.59 26.13
C ALA A 31 17.25 2.13 25.57
N GLY A 32 17.17 3.43 25.25
CA GLY A 32 15.91 4.10 24.89
C GLY A 32 15.81 4.62 23.45
N GLN A 33 16.80 4.40 22.58
CA GLN A 33 16.66 4.76 21.17
C GLN A 33 16.06 3.57 20.42
N SER A 34 14.73 3.58 20.25
CA SER A 34 14.13 2.79 19.18
C SER A 34 14.90 3.05 17.88
N PRO A 35 15.21 2.00 17.08
CA PRO A 35 15.84 2.20 15.79
C PRO A 35 15.10 3.31 15.04
N ALA A 36 15.80 4.36 14.65
CA ALA A 36 15.21 5.45 13.90
C ALA A 36 14.49 4.85 12.68
N GLU A 37 13.20 5.17 12.51
CA GLU A 37 12.48 4.69 11.33
C GLU A 37 13.28 5.07 10.07
N PRO A 38 13.46 4.14 9.12
CA PRO A 38 14.22 4.42 7.92
C PRO A 38 13.62 5.62 7.21
N ARG A 39 14.45 6.57 6.82
CA ARG A 39 13.99 7.75 6.08
C ARG A 39 13.31 7.31 4.78
N PRO A 40 12.17 7.89 4.42
CA PRO A 40 11.54 7.62 3.13
C PRO A 40 12.52 7.83 1.97
N GLN A 41 12.47 6.93 1.01
CA GLN A 41 13.23 6.99 -0.24
C GLN A 41 12.25 6.86 -1.42
N PRO A 42 11.52 7.94 -1.75
CA PRO A 42 10.56 7.91 -2.84
C PRO A 42 11.22 7.49 -4.15
N ALA A 43 10.56 6.60 -4.89
CA ALA A 43 11.03 6.19 -6.20
C ALA A 43 11.00 7.39 -7.18
N VAL A 44 12.01 7.48 -8.05
CA VAL A 44 12.20 8.58 -9.01
C VAL A 44 12.08 8.06 -10.43
N VAL A 45 11.23 8.68 -11.25
CA VAL A 45 11.07 8.35 -12.68
C VAL A 45 12.41 8.53 -13.41
N GLY A 46 12.72 7.60 -14.30
CA GLY A 46 14.00 7.53 -15.01
C GLY A 46 15.15 6.92 -14.19
N ARG A 47 14.90 6.43 -12.97
CA ARG A 47 15.91 5.76 -12.14
C ARG A 47 15.53 4.30 -11.88
N PRO A 48 16.51 3.42 -11.65
CA PRO A 48 16.23 2.05 -11.21
C PRO A 48 15.37 2.05 -9.96
N MET A 49 14.31 1.25 -9.96
CA MET A 49 13.50 1.02 -8.76
C MET A 49 14.33 0.23 -7.75
N ALA A 50 14.34 0.67 -6.51
CA ALA A 50 14.99 -0.06 -5.42
C ALA A 50 14.37 -1.46 -5.28
N ASP A 51 15.23 -2.47 -5.17
CA ASP A 51 14.77 -3.86 -5.01
C ASP A 51 14.06 -4.08 -3.68
N PHE A 52 13.14 -5.02 -3.68
CA PHE A 52 12.41 -5.48 -2.50
C PHE A 52 11.98 -6.93 -2.66
N THR A 53 11.79 -7.61 -1.54
CA THR A 53 11.18 -8.95 -1.48
C THR A 53 10.02 -8.92 -0.52
N LEU A 54 8.86 -9.40 -0.95
CA LEU A 54 7.65 -9.48 -0.12
C LEU A 54 7.02 -10.88 -0.23
N PRO A 55 6.37 -11.36 0.84
CA PRO A 55 5.50 -12.52 0.77
C PRO A 55 4.37 -12.31 -0.24
N VAL A 56 3.99 -13.38 -0.93
CA VAL A 56 2.84 -13.40 -1.84
C VAL A 56 1.66 -14.07 -1.15
N TYR A 57 0.48 -13.46 -1.22
CA TYR A 57 -0.74 -14.01 -0.62
C TYR A 57 -1.03 -15.44 -1.08
N GLN A 58 -0.81 -15.72 -2.36
CA GLN A 58 -1.01 -17.04 -2.96
C GLN A 58 0.09 -18.07 -2.58
N GLY A 59 1.08 -17.66 -1.81
CA GLY A 59 2.19 -18.47 -1.32
C GLY A 59 3.55 -18.06 -1.87
N GLY A 60 4.60 -18.40 -1.13
CA GLY A 60 5.97 -18.05 -1.46
C GLY A 60 6.31 -16.58 -1.24
N SER A 61 7.31 -16.09 -1.95
CA SER A 61 7.76 -14.70 -1.95
C SER A 61 8.17 -14.27 -3.36
N LEU A 62 8.11 -12.95 -3.61
CA LEU A 62 8.50 -12.35 -4.88
C LEU A 62 9.53 -11.24 -4.63
N THR A 63 10.64 -11.31 -5.35
CA THR A 63 11.65 -10.26 -5.40
C THR A 63 11.50 -9.48 -6.70
N LEU A 64 11.45 -8.15 -6.66
CA LEU A 64 11.24 -7.33 -7.85
C LEU A 64 12.30 -7.61 -8.93
N SER A 65 13.56 -7.79 -8.56
CA SER A 65 14.64 -8.08 -9.51
C SER A 65 14.50 -9.42 -10.24
N SER A 66 13.73 -10.37 -9.71
CA SER A 66 13.42 -11.63 -10.41
C SER A 66 12.54 -11.45 -11.65
N LEU A 67 11.93 -10.27 -11.78
CA LEU A 67 11.09 -9.91 -12.92
C LEU A 67 11.84 -9.14 -14.02
N ARG A 68 13.18 -9.07 -13.95
CA ARG A 68 13.97 -8.48 -15.03
C ARG A 68 13.66 -9.18 -16.38
N GLY A 69 13.54 -8.38 -17.42
CA GLY A 69 13.07 -8.87 -18.73
C GLY A 69 11.57 -8.69 -18.96
N LYS A 70 10.79 -8.40 -17.91
CA LYS A 70 9.37 -8.04 -17.99
C LYS A 70 9.14 -6.61 -17.54
N ASN A 71 8.12 -5.98 -18.08
CA ASN A 71 7.55 -4.78 -17.49
C ASN A 71 6.80 -5.15 -16.19
N VAL A 72 6.69 -4.22 -15.26
CA VAL A 72 5.93 -4.43 -14.03
C VAL A 72 4.94 -3.28 -13.84
N LEU A 73 3.65 -3.60 -13.75
CA LEU A 73 2.61 -2.70 -13.27
C LEU A 73 2.42 -2.96 -11.78
N LEU A 74 2.81 -2.00 -10.96
CA LEU A 74 2.79 -2.11 -9.51
C LEU A 74 1.71 -1.18 -8.94
N LEU A 75 0.70 -1.75 -8.30
CA LEU A 75 -0.41 -1.03 -7.70
C LEU A 75 -0.29 -1.05 -6.17
N PHE A 76 -0.57 0.09 -5.57
CA PHE A 76 -0.70 0.26 -4.12
C PHE A 76 -2.13 0.71 -3.82
N PRO A 77 -3.07 -0.21 -3.58
CA PRO A 77 -4.42 0.17 -3.16
C PRO A 77 -4.41 0.86 -1.80
N ARG A 78 -5.39 1.73 -1.56
CA ARG A 78 -5.59 2.35 -0.26
C ARG A 78 -5.87 1.29 0.82
N GLY A 79 -6.69 0.29 0.47
CA GLY A 79 -7.18 -0.73 1.38
C GLY A 79 -8.36 -0.21 2.20
N TYR A 80 -8.17 0.08 3.49
CA TYR A 80 -9.21 0.71 4.30
C TYR A 80 -9.41 2.20 3.95
N ALA A 81 -10.66 2.63 3.90
CA ALA A 81 -11.07 4.04 3.77
C ALA A 81 -11.43 4.64 5.13
N ALA A 82 -11.99 3.83 6.03
CA ALA A 82 -12.28 4.12 7.42
C ALA A 82 -12.21 2.81 8.23
N GLU A 83 -12.38 2.88 9.53
CA GLU A 83 -12.45 1.68 10.37
C GLU A 83 -13.55 0.75 9.86
N ASN A 84 -13.20 -0.52 9.63
CA ASN A 84 -14.09 -1.55 9.10
C ASN A 84 -14.76 -1.24 7.74
N TYR A 85 -14.21 -0.27 7.00
CA TYR A 85 -14.76 0.13 5.71
C TYR A 85 -13.69 0.12 4.61
N TRP A 86 -13.85 -0.76 3.63
CA TRP A 86 -12.94 -0.88 2.50
C TRP A 86 -13.11 0.27 1.49
N CYS A 87 -12.03 0.62 0.83
CA CYS A 87 -12.03 1.62 -0.22
C CYS A 87 -12.80 1.14 -1.46
N THR A 88 -14.00 1.66 -1.68
CA THR A 88 -14.88 1.30 -2.79
C THR A 88 -14.19 1.44 -4.16
N ILE A 89 -13.43 2.53 -4.36
CA ILE A 89 -12.71 2.77 -5.63
C ILE A 89 -11.61 1.72 -5.84
N CYS A 90 -10.89 1.33 -4.78
CA CYS A 90 -9.85 0.31 -4.89
C CYS A 90 -10.43 -1.06 -5.25
N ASN A 91 -11.59 -1.40 -4.69
CA ASN A 91 -12.30 -2.64 -5.00
C ASN A 91 -12.72 -2.68 -6.47
N TYR A 92 -13.30 -1.57 -6.95
CA TYR A 92 -13.70 -1.44 -8.34
C TYR A 92 -12.50 -1.53 -9.29
N GLN A 93 -11.45 -0.74 -9.06
CA GLN A 93 -10.25 -0.74 -9.91
C GLN A 93 -9.57 -2.11 -9.96
N TYR A 94 -9.52 -2.82 -8.84
CA TYR A 94 -8.96 -4.17 -8.84
C TYR A 94 -9.76 -5.13 -9.72
N ALA A 95 -11.09 -5.12 -9.61
CA ALA A 95 -11.97 -5.94 -10.44
C ALA A 95 -11.93 -5.51 -11.92
N GLU A 96 -11.86 -4.21 -12.20
CA GLU A 96 -11.70 -3.67 -13.57
C GLU A 96 -10.38 -4.16 -14.19
N LEU A 97 -9.27 -4.10 -13.46
CA LEU A 97 -7.97 -4.60 -13.96
C LEU A 97 -8.01 -6.09 -14.22
N ALA A 98 -8.65 -6.87 -13.35
CA ALA A 98 -8.83 -8.30 -13.57
C ALA A 98 -9.69 -8.60 -14.81
N ALA A 99 -10.74 -7.84 -15.03
CA ALA A 99 -11.56 -7.95 -16.23
C ALA A 99 -10.80 -7.56 -17.51
N LEU A 100 -9.99 -6.49 -17.45
CA LEU A 100 -9.12 -6.06 -18.55
C LEU A 100 -8.06 -7.12 -18.87
N GLU A 101 -7.41 -7.69 -17.85
CA GLU A 101 -6.46 -8.80 -18.06
C GLU A 101 -7.12 -9.98 -18.75
N LYS A 102 -8.30 -10.40 -18.28
CA LYS A 102 -9.07 -11.50 -18.87
C LYS A 102 -9.45 -11.23 -20.34
N ALA A 103 -9.87 -9.99 -20.64
CA ALA A 103 -10.34 -9.61 -21.97
C ALA A 103 -9.21 -9.32 -22.98
N ARG A 104 -8.11 -8.71 -22.52
CA ARG A 104 -7.05 -8.16 -23.38
C ARG A 104 -5.71 -8.85 -23.20
N LYS A 105 -5.59 -9.83 -22.28
CA LYS A 105 -4.32 -10.54 -21.99
C LYS A 105 -3.16 -9.57 -21.78
N LEU A 106 -3.32 -8.62 -20.88
CA LEU A 106 -2.38 -7.50 -20.70
C LEU A 106 -0.95 -8.00 -20.42
N ARG A 107 -0.81 -9.04 -19.61
CA ARG A 107 0.49 -9.62 -19.25
C ARG A 107 1.21 -10.18 -20.47
N GLU A 108 0.49 -10.83 -21.37
CA GLU A 108 1.02 -11.34 -22.63
C GLU A 108 1.32 -10.18 -23.60
N THR A 109 0.33 -9.28 -23.81
CA THR A 109 0.39 -8.18 -24.77
C THR A 109 1.55 -7.22 -24.52
N TYR A 110 1.84 -6.93 -23.23
CA TYR A 110 2.86 -5.95 -22.83
C TYR A 110 4.12 -6.58 -22.25
N ASN A 111 4.27 -7.90 -22.30
CA ASN A 111 5.32 -8.62 -21.55
C ASN A 111 5.38 -8.09 -20.11
N LEU A 112 4.25 -8.15 -19.43
CA LEU A 112 3.98 -7.45 -18.18
C LEU A 112 3.79 -8.45 -17.03
N GLU A 113 4.24 -8.08 -15.83
CA GLU A 113 3.71 -8.66 -14.59
C GLU A 113 2.90 -7.60 -13.85
N ILE A 114 1.77 -8.00 -13.27
CA ILE A 114 0.88 -7.12 -12.50
C ILE A 114 0.99 -7.51 -11.04
N LEU A 115 1.41 -6.57 -10.20
CA LEU A 115 1.60 -6.77 -8.77
C LEU A 115 0.71 -5.81 -7.97
N VAL A 116 0.08 -6.31 -6.93
CA VAL A 116 -0.76 -5.51 -6.03
C VAL A 116 -0.19 -5.59 -4.63
N VAL A 117 0.17 -4.45 -4.02
CA VAL A 117 0.83 -4.38 -2.72
C VAL A 117 -0.11 -3.81 -1.66
N PHE A 118 -0.43 -4.61 -0.65
CA PHE A 118 -1.21 -4.15 0.49
C PHE A 118 -0.35 -3.95 1.74
N PRO A 119 -0.54 -2.85 2.50
CA PRO A 119 0.20 -2.56 3.74
C PRO A 119 -0.42 -3.30 4.94
N TYR A 120 -0.79 -4.56 4.75
CA TYR A 120 -1.52 -5.38 5.72
C TYR A 120 -0.94 -6.78 5.83
N THR A 121 -1.33 -7.48 6.89
CA THR A 121 -1.03 -8.91 7.09
C THR A 121 -1.83 -9.79 6.12
N HIS A 122 -1.41 -11.04 5.99
CA HIS A 122 -2.07 -12.03 5.14
C HIS A 122 -3.57 -12.16 5.46
N ASP A 123 -3.95 -12.21 6.75
CA ASP A 123 -5.35 -12.35 7.17
C ASP A 123 -6.22 -11.17 6.77
N VAL A 124 -5.66 -9.94 6.83
CA VAL A 124 -6.37 -8.73 6.40
C VAL A 124 -6.54 -8.72 4.88
N VAL A 125 -5.55 -9.15 4.11
CA VAL A 125 -5.66 -9.33 2.64
C VAL A 125 -6.72 -10.37 2.31
N LYS A 126 -6.75 -11.50 3.04
CA LYS A 126 -7.79 -12.53 2.90
C LYS A 126 -9.18 -11.94 3.14
N ALA A 127 -9.37 -11.23 4.26
CA ALA A 127 -10.66 -10.59 4.57
C ALA A 127 -11.10 -9.57 3.51
N TRP A 128 -10.15 -8.85 2.90
CA TRP A 128 -10.43 -7.94 1.80
C TRP A 128 -10.93 -8.69 0.56
N LEU A 129 -10.28 -9.79 0.17
CA LEU A 129 -10.68 -10.61 -0.96
C LEU A 129 -12.05 -11.26 -0.75
N GLU A 130 -12.32 -11.76 0.46
CA GLU A 130 -13.62 -12.33 0.83
C GLU A 130 -14.74 -11.30 0.82
N ALA A 131 -14.45 -10.04 1.14
CA ALA A 131 -15.42 -8.95 1.11
C ALA A 131 -15.69 -8.42 -0.32
N LEU A 132 -14.78 -8.65 -1.27
CA LEU A 132 -14.82 -8.04 -2.61
C LEU A 132 -16.14 -8.29 -3.37
N PRO A 133 -16.73 -9.50 -3.42
CA PRO A 133 -18.00 -9.73 -4.11
C PRO A 133 -19.13 -8.85 -3.57
N GLY A 134 -19.26 -8.76 -2.24
CA GLY A 134 -20.27 -7.91 -1.59
C GLY A 134 -20.03 -6.41 -1.82
N GLN A 135 -18.78 -5.99 -1.90
CA GLN A 135 -18.43 -4.60 -2.22
C GLN A 135 -18.82 -4.24 -3.66
N LEU A 136 -18.54 -5.11 -4.62
CA LEU A 136 -18.93 -4.90 -6.02
C LEU A 136 -20.46 -4.90 -6.20
N GLU A 137 -21.16 -5.79 -5.50
CA GLU A 137 -22.62 -5.80 -5.47
C GLU A 137 -23.19 -4.49 -4.88
N SER A 138 -22.61 -3.97 -3.81
CA SER A 138 -22.99 -2.69 -3.23
C SER A 138 -22.81 -1.52 -4.20
N ILE A 139 -21.74 -1.53 -5.01
CA ILE A 139 -21.53 -0.55 -6.09
C ILE A 139 -22.65 -0.67 -7.12
N ARG A 140 -22.94 -1.89 -7.59
CA ARG A 140 -23.97 -2.17 -8.59
C ARG A 140 -25.36 -1.73 -8.11
N ALA A 141 -25.71 -2.08 -6.87
CA ALA A 141 -26.99 -1.70 -6.28
C ALA A 141 -27.14 -0.17 -6.13
N THR A 142 -26.04 0.54 -5.78
CA THR A 142 -26.05 2.01 -5.69
C THR A 142 -26.22 2.67 -7.07
N LYS A 143 -25.59 2.13 -8.12
CA LYS A 143 -25.72 2.61 -9.51
C LYS A 143 -27.11 2.35 -10.08
N ASN A 144 -27.68 1.20 -9.77
CA ASN A 144 -28.89 0.67 -10.39
C ASN A 144 -29.92 0.27 -9.31
N PRO A 145 -30.43 1.26 -8.54
CA PRO A 145 -31.46 0.98 -7.53
C PRO A 145 -32.75 0.45 -8.19
N ALA A 146 -33.45 -0.42 -7.50
CA ALA A 146 -34.68 -1.04 -8.01
C ALA A 146 -35.79 -0.02 -8.38
N ASP A 147 -35.86 1.10 -7.64
CA ASP A 147 -36.82 2.19 -7.90
C ASP A 147 -36.13 3.56 -7.77
N PRO A 148 -35.48 4.05 -8.85
CA PRO A 148 -34.81 5.34 -8.85
C PRO A 148 -35.75 6.52 -8.57
N ALA A 149 -37.04 6.38 -8.86
CA ALA A 149 -38.02 7.46 -8.67
C ALA A 149 -38.30 7.74 -7.18
N LYS A 150 -38.11 6.75 -6.32
CA LYS A 150 -38.28 6.90 -4.86
C LYS A 150 -37.08 7.51 -4.14
N LEU A 151 -35.97 7.74 -4.84
CA LEU A 151 -34.81 8.39 -4.23
C LEU A 151 -35.09 9.87 -4.02
N ASP A 152 -34.66 10.38 -2.87
CA ASP A 152 -34.52 11.81 -2.63
C ASP A 152 -33.38 12.41 -3.51
N ASP A 153 -33.24 13.72 -3.50
CA ASP A 153 -32.23 14.41 -4.33
C ASP A 153 -30.81 13.98 -4.01
N ARG A 154 -30.52 13.68 -2.72
CA ARG A 154 -29.21 13.17 -2.28
C ARG A 154 -28.96 11.76 -2.81
N GLY A 155 -29.98 10.90 -2.78
CA GLY A 155 -29.91 9.56 -3.33
C GLY A 155 -29.70 9.55 -4.84
N LYS A 156 -30.40 10.43 -5.57
CA LYS A 156 -30.21 10.61 -7.03
C LYS A 156 -28.80 11.11 -7.34
N ALA A 157 -28.32 12.15 -6.66
CA ALA A 157 -26.97 12.66 -6.86
C ALA A 157 -25.90 11.59 -6.56
N ARG A 158 -26.08 10.76 -5.51
CA ARG A 158 -25.19 9.64 -5.21
C ARG A 158 -25.21 8.58 -6.31
N MET A 159 -26.39 8.22 -6.81
CA MET A 159 -26.55 7.26 -7.90
C MET A 159 -25.79 7.74 -9.14
N GLU A 160 -26.01 8.99 -9.58
CA GLU A 160 -25.33 9.56 -10.76
C GLU A 160 -23.81 9.60 -10.54
N ARG A 161 -23.36 10.01 -9.35
CA ARG A 161 -21.92 10.01 -9.02
C ARG A 161 -21.31 8.61 -9.08
N PHE A 162 -22.04 7.57 -8.66
CA PHE A 162 -21.57 6.19 -8.77
C PHE A 162 -21.51 5.71 -10.21
N ARG A 163 -22.45 6.12 -11.07
CA ARG A 163 -22.42 5.82 -12.51
C ARG A 163 -21.20 6.43 -13.19
N GLU A 164 -20.84 7.66 -12.85
CA GLU A 164 -19.64 8.31 -13.35
C GLU A 164 -18.36 7.62 -12.90
N LEU A 165 -18.24 7.31 -11.60
CA LEU A 165 -17.04 6.73 -11.02
C LEU A 165 -16.85 5.25 -11.36
N PHE A 166 -17.94 4.52 -11.59
CA PHE A 166 -17.97 3.07 -11.78
C PHE A 166 -18.76 2.69 -13.03
N PRO A 167 -18.30 3.06 -14.24
CA PRO A 167 -19.11 2.92 -15.47
C PRO A 167 -19.46 1.47 -15.80
N ASN A 168 -18.59 0.52 -15.50
CA ASN A 168 -18.81 -0.90 -15.80
C ASN A 168 -19.38 -1.66 -14.59
N ASP A 169 -19.99 -2.81 -14.83
CA ASP A 169 -20.39 -3.75 -13.79
C ASP A 169 -19.41 -4.93 -13.76
N HIS A 170 -18.75 -5.11 -12.62
CA HIS A 170 -17.87 -6.22 -12.35
C HIS A 170 -18.54 -7.10 -11.29
N GLY A 171 -19.20 -8.16 -11.74
CA GLY A 171 -19.83 -9.13 -10.85
C GLY A 171 -18.86 -10.24 -10.46
N LEU A 172 -18.95 -10.69 -9.22
CA LEU A 172 -18.31 -11.91 -8.71
C LEU A 172 -19.39 -12.74 -8.03
N GLU A 173 -19.29 -14.06 -8.15
CA GLU A 173 -20.16 -14.96 -7.41
C GLU A 173 -19.86 -14.90 -5.91
N LYS A 174 -20.89 -15.11 -5.09
CA LYS A 174 -20.70 -15.13 -3.63
C LYS A 174 -19.69 -16.21 -3.24
N GLY A 175 -18.65 -15.82 -2.54
CA GLY A 175 -17.56 -16.69 -2.13
C GLY A 175 -16.47 -16.89 -3.17
N GLU A 176 -16.57 -16.27 -4.35
CA GLU A 176 -15.50 -16.25 -5.33
C GLU A 176 -14.32 -15.40 -4.84
N ILE A 177 -13.12 -15.95 -4.93
CA ILE A 177 -11.88 -15.25 -4.58
C ILE A 177 -11.18 -14.83 -5.86
N LEU A 178 -11.26 -13.54 -6.18
CA LEU A 178 -10.60 -12.96 -7.35
C LEU A 178 -9.14 -12.62 -7.02
N ALA A 179 -8.21 -13.49 -7.38
CA ALA A 179 -6.78 -13.27 -7.17
C ALA A 179 -5.95 -13.64 -8.42
N PRO A 180 -6.19 -13.00 -9.59
CA PRO A 180 -5.51 -13.34 -10.84
C PRO A 180 -4.06 -12.85 -10.91
N PHE A 181 -3.66 -11.97 -10.00
CA PHE A 181 -2.32 -11.38 -9.90
C PHE A 181 -1.63 -11.78 -8.61
N PRO A 182 -0.29 -11.78 -8.55
CA PRO A 182 0.42 -11.83 -7.28
C PRO A 182 0.02 -10.65 -6.38
N ILE A 183 -0.49 -10.95 -5.20
CA ILE A 183 -0.82 -9.97 -4.18
C ILE A 183 0.28 -10.00 -3.13
N LEU A 184 1.03 -8.91 -3.03
CA LEU A 184 2.17 -8.76 -2.13
C LEU A 184 1.71 -8.25 -0.76
N VAL A 185 2.14 -8.95 0.28
CA VAL A 185 1.77 -8.71 1.68
C VAL A 185 2.89 -7.90 2.35
N ASP A 186 2.73 -6.58 2.42
CA ASP A 186 3.65 -5.67 3.11
C ASP A 186 3.18 -5.45 4.57
N GLY A 187 3.07 -6.55 5.34
CA GLY A 187 2.50 -6.56 6.69
C GLY A 187 3.22 -5.62 7.66
N GLU A 188 4.54 -5.55 7.56
CA GLU A 188 5.39 -4.63 8.33
C GLU A 188 5.40 -3.20 7.74
N ARG A 189 4.79 -3.00 6.59
CA ARG A 189 4.70 -1.69 5.90
C ARG A 189 6.06 -1.12 5.49
N ALA A 190 7.07 -1.99 5.38
CA ALA A 190 8.43 -1.57 5.12
C ALA A 190 8.58 -0.95 3.73
N LEU A 191 8.01 -1.57 2.69
CA LEU A 191 8.03 -1.04 1.35
C LEU A 191 7.17 0.22 1.23
N SER A 192 5.94 0.19 1.77
CA SER A 192 5.01 1.32 1.73
C SER A 192 5.56 2.55 2.46
N LYS A 193 6.22 2.37 3.61
CA LYS A 193 6.93 3.45 4.33
C LYS A 193 8.16 3.95 3.56
N LYS A 194 8.98 3.02 3.03
CA LYS A 194 10.16 3.37 2.21
C LYS A 194 9.80 4.25 1.03
N LEU A 195 8.69 3.94 0.35
CA LEU A 195 8.21 4.71 -0.81
C LEU A 195 7.42 5.97 -0.43
N ASP A 196 7.27 6.27 0.85
CA ASP A 196 6.47 7.37 1.39
C ASP A 196 4.97 7.29 1.04
N LEU A 197 4.44 6.08 0.92
CA LEU A 197 3.03 5.84 0.59
C LEU A 197 2.17 5.51 1.82
N PHE A 198 2.76 4.99 2.90
CA PHE A 198 2.00 4.60 4.09
C PHE A 198 1.56 5.81 4.91
N ARG A 199 0.31 5.81 5.35
CA ARG A 199 -0.29 6.82 6.24
C ARG A 199 -1.19 6.17 7.28
N THR A 200 -1.26 6.77 8.47
CA THR A 200 -2.27 6.46 9.50
C THR A 200 -3.44 7.42 9.45
N GLU A 201 -3.26 8.57 8.78
CA GLU A 201 -4.30 9.54 8.47
C GLU A 201 -4.08 10.11 7.07
N TRP A 202 -5.12 10.07 6.24
CA TRP A 202 -5.07 10.64 4.90
C TRP A 202 -6.49 11.00 4.41
N THR A 203 -6.64 12.25 3.91
CA THR A 203 -7.93 12.77 3.37
C THR A 203 -9.14 12.47 4.26
N GLY A 204 -8.98 12.66 5.57
CA GLY A 204 -10.03 12.47 6.58
C GLY A 204 -10.20 11.03 7.08
N GLY A 205 -9.59 10.04 6.46
CA GLY A 205 -9.58 8.65 6.96
C GLY A 205 -8.47 8.45 7.97
N LYS A 206 -8.83 8.02 9.20
CA LYS A 206 -7.90 7.77 10.32
C LYS A 206 -7.65 6.28 10.50
N VAL A 207 -7.09 5.63 9.48
CA VAL A 207 -6.77 4.20 9.46
C VAL A 207 -5.43 3.97 8.79
N ALA A 208 -4.80 2.86 9.10
CA ALA A 208 -3.61 2.40 8.39
C ALA A 208 -3.94 2.15 6.93
N GLN A 209 -3.31 2.87 6.00
CA GLN A 209 -3.63 2.85 4.58
C GLN A 209 -2.43 3.26 3.73
N ASN A 210 -2.41 2.88 2.46
CA ASN A 210 -1.53 3.52 1.49
C ASN A 210 -2.19 4.75 0.85
N ILE A 211 -1.40 5.73 0.45
CA ILE A 211 -1.80 6.66 -0.59
C ILE A 211 -1.87 5.83 -1.88
N PRO A 212 -3.06 5.73 -2.51
CA PRO A 212 -3.20 4.87 -3.68
C PRO A 212 -2.31 5.33 -4.82
N SER A 213 -1.57 4.40 -5.38
CA SER A 213 -0.52 4.73 -6.35
C SER A 213 -0.39 3.65 -7.42
N VAL A 214 0.08 4.07 -8.59
CA VAL A 214 0.37 3.21 -9.73
C VAL A 214 1.77 3.51 -10.24
N TYR A 215 2.60 2.48 -10.36
CA TYR A 215 3.95 2.57 -10.90
C TYR A 215 4.08 1.64 -12.10
N ILE A 216 4.82 2.06 -13.12
CA ILE A 216 5.23 1.20 -14.23
C ILE A 216 6.75 1.19 -14.27
N ILE A 217 7.30 -0.01 -14.18
CA ILE A 217 8.72 -0.30 -14.19
C ILE A 217 9.00 -1.08 -15.47
N ASP A 218 10.01 -0.69 -16.23
CA ASP A 218 10.36 -1.39 -17.46
C ASP A 218 11.14 -2.69 -17.23
N ALA A 219 11.40 -3.42 -18.30
CA ALA A 219 12.13 -4.69 -18.27
C ALA A 219 13.57 -4.57 -17.75
N ALA A 220 14.18 -3.39 -17.84
CA ALA A 220 15.49 -3.09 -17.23
C ALA A 220 15.38 -2.75 -15.74
N GLY A 221 14.15 -2.63 -15.20
CA GLY A 221 13.86 -2.29 -13.83
C GLY A 221 13.92 -0.80 -13.52
N VAL A 222 13.81 0.04 -14.55
CA VAL A 222 13.74 1.49 -14.40
C VAL A 222 12.29 1.92 -14.26
N LEU A 223 12.01 2.79 -13.28
CA LEU A 223 10.69 3.38 -13.10
C LEU A 223 10.40 4.34 -14.26
N GLN A 224 9.42 4.01 -15.10
CA GLN A 224 9.04 4.81 -16.25
C GLN A 224 7.83 5.71 -15.99
N PHE A 225 6.97 5.31 -15.07
CA PHE A 225 5.77 6.06 -14.73
C PHE A 225 5.44 5.91 -13.25
N LYS A 226 5.00 7.01 -12.64
CA LYS A 226 4.53 7.05 -11.25
C LYS A 226 3.35 7.99 -11.13
N TYR A 227 2.26 7.46 -10.56
CA TYR A 227 1.10 8.25 -10.17
C TYR A 227 0.83 8.03 -8.67
N ILE A 228 0.68 9.10 -7.92
CA ILE A 228 0.33 9.09 -6.49
C ILE A 228 -0.93 9.93 -6.32
N GLY A 229 -2.00 9.32 -5.83
CA GLY A 229 -3.29 9.99 -5.66
C GLY A 229 -3.22 11.18 -4.71
N GLN A 230 -3.83 12.30 -5.09
CA GLN A 230 -3.90 13.52 -4.30
C GLN A 230 -5.20 13.62 -3.49
N SER A 231 -6.19 12.79 -3.82
CA SER A 231 -7.47 12.71 -3.13
C SER A 231 -8.05 11.29 -3.16
N THR A 232 -9.15 11.07 -2.44
CA THR A 232 -9.79 9.76 -2.36
C THR A 232 -10.32 9.24 -3.69
N VAL A 233 -10.59 10.12 -4.65
CA VAL A 233 -11.12 9.78 -6.00
C VAL A 233 -10.07 9.94 -7.10
N ASP A 234 -8.91 10.47 -6.78
CA ASP A 234 -7.86 10.74 -7.75
C ASP A 234 -7.05 9.47 -8.06
N ARG A 235 -7.38 8.87 -9.19
CA ARG A 235 -6.76 7.64 -9.73
C ARG A 235 -6.59 7.78 -11.24
N PRO A 236 -5.49 7.28 -11.82
CA PRO A 236 -5.41 7.14 -13.27
C PRO A 236 -6.40 6.06 -13.71
N GLY A 237 -7.23 6.35 -14.69
CA GLY A 237 -8.02 5.30 -15.37
C GLY A 237 -7.09 4.33 -16.11
N PHE A 238 -7.49 3.07 -16.24
CA PHE A 238 -6.66 2.07 -16.93
C PHE A 238 -6.46 2.38 -18.40
N ASP A 239 -7.37 3.05 -19.08
CA ASP A 239 -7.14 3.51 -20.46
C ASP A 239 -5.92 4.44 -20.55
N TYR A 240 -5.70 5.29 -19.55
CA TYR A 240 -4.50 6.11 -19.49
C TYR A 240 -3.25 5.27 -19.17
N VAL A 241 -3.35 4.35 -18.22
CA VAL A 241 -2.23 3.44 -17.87
C VAL A 241 -1.81 2.59 -19.07
N LEU A 242 -2.77 2.10 -19.86
CA LEU A 242 -2.50 1.34 -21.08
C LEU A 242 -1.81 2.19 -22.17
N LYS A 243 -2.21 3.46 -22.35
CA LYS A 243 -1.51 4.39 -23.25
C LYS A 243 -0.05 4.60 -22.84
N VAL A 244 0.23 4.69 -21.53
CA VAL A 244 1.62 4.77 -21.04
C VAL A 244 2.39 3.50 -21.36
N LEU A 245 1.78 2.32 -21.19
CA LEU A 245 2.41 1.04 -21.58
C LEU A 245 2.66 0.97 -23.08
N ASP A 246 1.75 1.48 -23.92
CA ASP A 246 1.96 1.57 -25.38
C ASP A 246 3.17 2.44 -25.72
N VAL A 247 3.35 3.59 -25.08
CA VAL A 247 4.52 4.46 -25.27
C VAL A 247 5.82 3.75 -24.86
N ILE A 248 5.82 3.11 -23.69
CA ILE A 248 6.99 2.34 -23.21
C ILE A 248 7.35 1.23 -24.19
N ARG A 249 6.35 0.52 -24.75
CA ARG A 249 6.55 -0.53 -25.73
C ARG A 249 7.11 0.00 -27.06
N ALA A 250 6.64 1.16 -27.52
CA ALA A 250 7.07 1.77 -28.78
C ALA A 250 8.48 2.39 -28.72
N GLY A 251 8.94 2.76 -27.55
CA GLY A 251 10.28 3.34 -27.34
C GLY A 251 11.42 2.35 -27.18
N ARG A 252 11.17 1.06 -27.43
CA ARG A 252 12.16 -0.03 -27.37
C ARG A 252 12.71 -0.42 -28.71
#